data_8f0e6ed23a4098a11596908cdb87bfe0
#
_entry.id   8f0e6ed23a4098a11596908cdb87bfe0
#
_cell.length_a   1.000
_cell.length_b   1.000
_cell.length_c   1.000
_cell.angle_alpha   90.00
_cell.angle_beta   90.00
_cell.angle_gamma   90.00
#
_symmetry.space_group_name_H-M   'P 1'
#
loop_
_entity.id
_entity.type
_entity.pdbx_description
1 polymer ?
#
loop_
_entity_poly.entity_id
_entity_poly.type
_entity_poly.pdbx_seq_one_letter_code
_entity_poly.pdbx_strand_id
1 'polypeptide(L)'
;VKLTKTAGISRSSFYTHYKDKYDMIEHYQQKLFHKLEYIFDKYAQDKRNAIIEVFDFLTRESLLSALLTENGTKEIQTFLRHKFQIMLAEDLQDRFSSKLLSQVEKEYSYVYLTNAFFGVCQMWISRGKKESPEQMADFLLKMLY
;
A
#
# COMPACT_ATOMS: atom_id res chain seq x y z
N VAL A 1 31.86 -15.11 2.12
CA VAL A 1 32.33 -15.73 1.66
C VAL A 1 32.48 -16.14 0.24
N LYS A 2 31.58 -16.89 -0.34
CA LYS A 2 31.78 -17.32 -1.71
C LYS A 2 31.89 -16.17 -2.70
N LEU A 3 31.23 -15.08 -2.45
CA LEU A 3 31.26 -13.93 -3.31
C LEU A 3 32.65 -13.34 -3.43
N THR A 4 33.27 -13.06 -2.33
CA THR A 4 34.59 -12.48 -2.33
C THR A 4 35.65 -13.47 -2.75
N LYS A 5 35.43 -14.74 -2.46
CA LYS A 5 36.39 -15.79 -2.77
C LYS A 5 36.37 -16.19 -4.24
N THR A 6 35.20 -16.36 -4.77
CA THR A 6 35.00 -16.91 -6.09
C THR A 6 35.58 -16.07 -7.19
N ALA A 7 35.67 -14.84 -7.02
CA ALA A 7 36.17 -14.01 -8.06
C ALA A 7 37.48 -13.40 -7.71
N GLY A 8 38.13 -13.88 -6.66
CA GLY A 8 39.18 -13.05 -6.19
C GLY A 8 38.57 -11.70 -6.20
N ILE A 9 37.34 -11.72 -5.99
CA ILE A 9 36.58 -10.59 -6.34
C ILE A 9 37.05 -9.47 -5.53
N SER A 10 37.48 -8.54 -6.24
CA SER A 10 37.81 -7.26 -5.70
C SER A 10 36.57 -6.69 -5.01
N ARG A 11 36.78 -5.74 -4.16
CA ARG A 11 35.72 -4.99 -3.50
C ARG A 11 34.70 -4.44 -4.50
N SER A 12 35.17 -4.07 -5.69
CA SER A 12 34.28 -3.50 -6.71
C SER A 12 33.22 -4.50 -7.18
N SER A 13 33.59 -5.79 -7.31
CA SER A 13 32.60 -6.79 -7.68
C SER A 13 31.59 -7.04 -6.57
N PHE A 14 32.04 -7.01 -5.32
CA PHE A 14 31.14 -7.11 -4.18
C PHE A 14 30.12 -5.96 -4.16
N TYR A 15 30.61 -4.75 -4.35
CA TYR A 15 29.73 -3.57 -4.39
C TYR A 15 28.79 -3.59 -5.58
N THR A 16 29.21 -4.13 -6.71
CA THR A 16 28.35 -4.30 -7.87
C THR A 16 27.19 -5.24 -7.56
N HIS A 17 27.48 -6.36 -6.90
CA HIS A 17 26.44 -7.29 -6.46
C HIS A 17 25.45 -6.63 -5.50
N TYR A 18 25.97 -5.87 -4.56
CA TYR A 18 25.14 -5.15 -3.61
C TYR A 18 24.24 -4.13 -4.30
N LYS A 19 24.78 -3.43 -5.28
CA LYS A 19 24.02 -2.48 -6.08
C LYS A 19 22.92 -3.17 -6.88
N ASP A 20 23.22 -4.30 -7.49
CA ASP A 20 22.24 -5.08 -8.24
C ASP A 20 21.11 -5.55 -7.36
N LYS A 21 21.41 -5.92 -6.12
CA LYS A 21 20.41 -6.32 -5.15
C LYS A 21 19.44 -5.19 -4.79
N TYR A 22 19.97 -3.99 -4.60
CA TYR A 22 19.15 -2.80 -4.39
C TYR A 22 18.32 -2.46 -5.61
N ASP A 23 18.90 -2.55 -6.80
CA ASP A 23 18.20 -2.32 -8.05
C ASP A 23 17.04 -3.30 -8.22
N MET A 24 17.23 -4.56 -7.84
CA MET A 24 16.17 -5.57 -7.86
C MET A 24 15.01 -5.21 -6.94
N ILE A 25 15.30 -4.76 -5.74
CA ILE A 25 14.28 -4.34 -4.77
C ILE A 25 13.52 -3.13 -5.31
N GLU A 26 14.25 -2.17 -5.86
CA GLU A 26 13.64 -0.98 -6.44
C GLU A 26 12.74 -1.34 -7.63
N HIS A 27 13.21 -2.20 -8.52
CA HIS A 27 12.40 -2.69 -9.63
C HIS A 27 11.16 -3.42 -9.16
N TYR A 28 11.27 -4.22 -8.11
CA TYR A 28 10.13 -4.93 -7.52
C TYR A 28 9.10 -3.94 -6.96
N GLN A 29 9.56 -2.92 -6.25
CA GLN A 29 8.68 -1.87 -5.74
C GLN A 29 7.97 -1.14 -6.87
N GLN A 30 8.67 -0.83 -7.96
CA GLN A 30 8.08 -0.18 -9.12
C GLN A 30 6.99 -1.05 -9.75
N LYS A 31 7.22 -2.35 -9.87
CA LYS A 31 6.21 -3.27 -10.38
C LYS A 31 4.98 -3.30 -9.49
N LEU A 32 5.18 -3.31 -8.17
CA LEU A 32 4.06 -3.28 -7.23
C LEU A 32 3.27 -1.99 -7.34
N PHE A 33 3.96 -0.88 -7.49
CA PHE A 33 3.32 0.42 -7.66
C PHE A 33 2.45 0.46 -8.92
N HIS A 34 2.97 -0.04 -10.03
CA HIS A 34 2.22 -0.11 -11.29
C HIS A 34 0.98 -1.00 -11.15
N LYS A 35 1.10 -2.14 -10.49
CA LYS A 35 -0.04 -3.04 -10.26
C LYS A 35 -1.11 -2.38 -9.39
N LEU A 36 -0.70 -1.69 -8.35
CA LEU A 36 -1.63 -0.96 -7.49
C LEU A 36 -2.31 0.18 -8.23
N GLU A 37 -1.57 0.95 -9.01
CA GLU A 37 -2.15 2.01 -9.84
C GLU A 37 -3.17 1.46 -10.81
N TYR A 38 -2.88 0.32 -11.43
CA TYR A 38 -3.81 -0.35 -12.32
C TYR A 38 -5.12 -0.71 -11.60
N ILE A 39 -5.01 -1.24 -10.38
CA ILE A 39 -6.19 -1.58 -9.57
C ILE A 39 -7.02 -0.33 -9.27
N PHE A 40 -6.38 0.73 -8.83
CA PHE A 40 -7.09 1.97 -8.50
C PHE A 40 -7.75 2.59 -9.72
N ASP A 41 -7.09 2.58 -10.87
CA ASP A 41 -7.64 3.13 -12.10
C ASP A 41 -8.81 2.29 -12.62
N LYS A 42 -8.65 0.96 -12.62
CA LYS A 42 -9.66 0.04 -13.13
C LYS A 42 -10.95 0.11 -12.34
N TYR A 43 -10.85 0.23 -11.01
CA TYR A 43 -12.01 0.20 -10.12
C TYR A 43 -12.34 1.58 -9.55
N ALA A 44 -11.96 2.66 -10.23
CA ALA A 44 -12.16 4.02 -9.74
C ALA A 44 -13.63 4.34 -9.43
N GLN A 45 -14.55 3.74 -10.17
CA GLN A 45 -15.99 3.96 -9.99
C GLN A 45 -16.66 2.90 -9.10
N ASP A 46 -15.93 1.88 -8.70
CA ASP A 46 -16.45 0.79 -7.88
C ASP A 46 -15.56 0.59 -6.66
N LYS A 47 -15.87 1.32 -5.60
CA LYS A 47 -15.07 1.34 -4.38
C LYS A 47 -14.98 -0.01 -3.69
N ARG A 48 -16.09 -0.75 -3.68
CA ARG A 48 -16.10 -2.07 -3.05
C ARG A 48 -15.13 -3.00 -3.75
N ASN A 49 -15.18 -3.08 -5.08
CA ASN A 49 -14.28 -3.93 -5.83
C ASN A 49 -12.83 -3.44 -5.77
N ALA A 50 -12.61 -2.13 -5.73
CA ALA A 50 -11.27 -1.58 -5.52
C ALA A 50 -10.68 -2.07 -4.20
N ILE A 51 -11.43 -2.00 -3.12
CA ILE A 51 -10.98 -2.46 -1.80
C ILE A 51 -10.73 -3.97 -1.82
N ILE A 52 -11.65 -4.75 -2.38
CA ILE A 52 -11.49 -6.21 -2.51
C ILE A 52 -10.19 -6.54 -3.23
N GLU A 53 -9.92 -5.88 -4.35
CA GLU A 53 -8.73 -6.13 -5.14
C GLU A 53 -7.44 -5.74 -4.41
N VAL A 54 -7.47 -4.68 -3.63
CA VAL A 54 -6.32 -4.29 -2.79
C VAL A 54 -6.03 -5.40 -1.77
N PHE A 55 -7.04 -5.88 -1.05
CA PHE A 55 -6.84 -6.95 -0.06
C PHE A 55 -6.45 -8.27 -0.72
N ASP A 56 -7.03 -8.59 -1.86
CA ASP A 56 -6.65 -9.78 -2.62
C ASP A 56 -5.20 -9.70 -3.11
N PHE A 57 -4.79 -8.53 -3.57
CA PHE A 57 -3.40 -8.27 -3.96
C PHE A 57 -2.46 -8.46 -2.76
N LEU A 58 -2.83 -7.95 -1.59
CA LEU A 58 -2.05 -8.15 -0.37
C LEU A 58 -1.97 -9.61 0.05
N THR A 59 -3.00 -10.39 -0.26
CA THR A 59 -3.00 -11.84 0.00
C THR A 59 -1.99 -12.55 -0.89
N ARG A 60 -1.94 -12.18 -2.16
CA ARG A 60 -1.05 -12.82 -3.13
C ARG A 60 0.40 -12.37 -3.01
N GLU A 61 0.62 -11.12 -2.65
CA GLU A 61 1.96 -10.52 -2.61
C GLU A 61 2.47 -10.47 -1.17
N SER A 62 3.02 -11.58 -0.70
CA SER A 62 3.50 -11.69 0.68
C SER A 62 4.63 -10.72 0.99
N LEU A 63 5.48 -10.41 0.02
CA LEU A 63 6.55 -9.44 0.25
C LEU A 63 5.98 -8.03 0.46
N LEU A 64 4.97 -7.66 -0.32
CA LEU A 64 4.30 -6.38 -0.11
C LEU A 64 3.65 -6.32 1.27
N SER A 65 3.01 -7.40 1.69
CA SER A 65 2.43 -7.48 3.02
C SER A 65 3.48 -7.28 4.11
N ALA A 66 4.65 -7.89 3.95
CA ALA A 66 5.76 -7.69 4.88
C ALA A 66 6.25 -6.24 4.88
N LEU A 67 6.27 -5.59 3.72
CA LEU A 67 6.71 -4.20 3.61
C LEU A 67 5.72 -3.21 4.22
N LEU A 68 4.46 -3.59 4.40
CA LEU A 68 3.46 -2.75 5.03
C LEU A 68 3.47 -2.81 6.55
N THR A 69 4.18 -3.77 7.13
CA THR A 69 4.31 -3.90 8.58
C THR A 69 5.43 -2.97 9.09
N GLU A 70 5.70 -3.03 10.38
CA GLU A 70 6.69 -2.18 11.04
C GLU A 70 8.08 -2.26 10.41
N ASN A 71 8.37 -3.38 9.74
CA ASN A 71 9.66 -3.60 9.07
C ASN A 71 9.71 -3.07 7.64
N GLY A 72 8.64 -2.46 7.17
CA GLY A 72 8.57 -1.94 5.81
C GLY A 72 9.24 -0.58 5.64
N THR A 73 9.55 -0.24 4.40
CA THR A 73 10.16 1.04 4.10
C THR A 73 9.12 2.17 4.19
N LYS A 74 9.57 3.35 4.57
CA LYS A 74 8.74 4.55 4.60
C LYS A 74 8.17 4.87 3.22
N GLU A 75 8.95 4.61 2.19
CA GLU A 75 8.58 4.96 0.81
C GLU A 75 7.32 4.24 0.35
N ILE A 76 7.24 2.93 0.58
CA ILE A 76 6.08 2.17 0.16
C ILE A 76 4.86 2.52 1.00
N GLN A 77 5.05 2.76 2.28
CA GLN A 77 3.96 3.19 3.16
C GLN A 77 3.42 4.55 2.74
N THR A 78 4.30 5.49 2.44
CA THR A 78 3.91 6.83 1.98
C THR A 78 3.17 6.76 0.64
N PHE A 79 3.66 5.93 -0.28
CA PHE A 79 3.00 5.73 -1.56
C PHE A 79 1.57 5.20 -1.39
N LEU A 80 1.40 4.17 -0.56
CA LEU A 80 0.09 3.57 -0.33
C LEU A 80 -0.87 4.53 0.35
N ARG A 81 -0.39 5.28 1.34
CA ARG A 81 -1.21 6.31 1.98
C ARG A 81 -1.68 7.34 0.97
N HIS A 82 -0.79 7.77 0.09
CA HIS A 82 -1.13 8.74 -0.94
C HIS A 82 -2.20 8.20 -1.90
N LYS A 83 -2.05 6.95 -2.34
CA LYS A 83 -3.03 6.31 -3.23
C LYS A 83 -4.38 6.10 -2.54
N PHE A 84 -4.38 5.70 -1.28
CA PHE A 84 -5.61 5.58 -0.51
C PHE A 84 -6.28 6.94 -0.33
N GLN A 85 -5.50 7.98 -0.10
CA GLN A 85 -6.03 9.33 0.01
C GLN A 85 -6.73 9.77 -1.28
N ILE A 86 -6.12 9.52 -2.42
CA ILE A 86 -6.73 9.84 -3.72
C ILE A 86 -8.01 9.03 -3.93
N MET A 87 -7.98 7.73 -3.62
CA MET A 87 -9.15 6.86 -3.77
C MET A 87 -10.31 7.32 -2.89
N LEU A 88 -10.02 7.74 -1.67
CA LEU A 88 -11.05 8.17 -0.72
C LEU A 88 -11.51 9.59 -0.96
N ALA A 89 -10.70 10.43 -1.59
CA ALA A 89 -11.00 11.85 -1.75
C ALA A 89 -12.31 12.12 -2.49
N GLU A 90 -12.58 11.36 -3.55
CA GLU A 90 -13.80 11.54 -4.33
C GLU A 90 -15.05 11.21 -3.52
N ASP A 91 -15.03 10.10 -2.79
CA ASP A 91 -16.16 9.72 -1.92
C ASP A 91 -16.35 10.70 -0.78
N LEU A 92 -15.25 11.22 -0.24
CA LEU A 92 -15.29 12.14 0.87
C LEU A 92 -15.79 13.51 0.45
N GLN A 93 -15.57 13.93 -0.78
CA GLN A 93 -16.15 15.18 -1.27
C GLN A 93 -17.66 15.17 -1.21
N ASP A 94 -18.28 14.10 -1.69
CA ASP A 94 -19.73 13.96 -1.65
C ASP A 94 -20.26 13.90 -0.21
N ARG A 95 -19.54 13.19 0.64
CA ARG A 95 -19.91 13.05 2.05
C ARG A 95 -19.74 14.35 2.82
N PHE A 96 -18.68 15.12 2.53
CA PHE A 96 -18.37 16.34 3.26
C PHE A 96 -19.08 17.57 2.70
N SER A 97 -19.63 17.52 1.51
CA SER A 97 -20.41 18.62 0.95
C SER A 97 -21.62 18.95 1.81
N SER A 98 -22.14 17.97 2.55
CA SER A 98 -23.27 18.16 3.47
C SER A 98 -22.84 18.62 4.86
N LYS A 99 -21.56 18.69 5.18
CA LYS A 99 -21.05 18.94 6.54
C LYS A 99 -20.32 20.26 6.69
N LEU A 100 -20.45 21.21 5.84
CA LEU A 100 -19.86 22.56 5.98
C LEU A 100 -18.46 22.57 6.62
N LEU A 101 -17.56 21.72 6.10
CA LEU A 101 -16.20 21.65 6.60
C LEU A 101 -15.33 22.73 5.94
N SER A 102 -14.44 23.34 6.72
CA SER A 102 -13.43 24.24 6.18
C SER A 102 -12.42 23.46 5.34
N GLN A 103 -11.63 24.17 4.54
CA GLN A 103 -10.60 23.54 3.72
C GLN A 103 -9.58 22.77 4.58
N VAL A 104 -9.19 23.35 5.71
CA VAL A 104 -8.25 22.71 6.64
C VAL A 104 -8.87 21.45 7.25
N GLU A 105 -10.13 21.51 7.65
CA GLU A 105 -10.84 20.36 8.18
C GLU A 105 -10.95 19.22 7.17
N LYS A 106 -11.17 19.55 5.89
CA LYS A 106 -11.16 18.54 4.83
C LYS A 106 -9.82 17.84 4.73
N GLU A 107 -8.72 18.60 4.82
CA GLU A 107 -7.38 18.04 4.80
C GLU A 107 -7.15 17.09 5.97
N TYR A 108 -7.54 17.48 7.18
CA TYR A 108 -7.45 16.60 8.34
C TYR A 108 -8.32 15.35 8.19
N SER A 109 -9.46 15.47 7.58
CA SER A 109 -10.35 14.32 7.35
C SER A 109 -9.72 13.29 6.42
N TYR A 110 -9.03 13.73 5.38
CA TYR A 110 -8.31 12.82 4.49
C TYR A 110 -7.21 12.07 5.22
N VAL A 111 -6.45 12.77 6.04
CA VAL A 111 -5.38 12.15 6.85
C VAL A 111 -5.98 11.14 7.84
N TYR A 112 -7.05 11.52 8.50
CA TYR A 112 -7.75 10.65 9.46
C TYR A 112 -8.20 9.34 8.81
N LEU A 113 -8.91 9.43 7.69
CA LEU A 113 -9.46 8.25 7.04
C LEU A 113 -8.39 7.40 6.37
N THR A 114 -7.38 8.04 5.79
CA THR A 114 -6.27 7.30 5.17
C THR A 114 -5.51 6.49 6.20
N ASN A 115 -5.22 7.07 7.35
CA ASN A 115 -4.52 6.36 8.41
C ASN A 115 -5.38 5.26 9.04
N ALA A 116 -6.69 5.50 9.16
CA ALA A 116 -7.61 4.47 9.63
C ALA A 116 -7.60 3.25 8.71
N PHE A 117 -7.70 3.48 7.41
CA PHE A 117 -7.66 2.41 6.41
C PHE A 117 -6.33 1.66 6.47
N PHE A 118 -5.23 2.39 6.50
CA PHE A 118 -3.89 1.82 6.53
C PHE A 118 -3.67 0.99 7.81
N GLY A 119 -4.11 1.49 8.95
CA GLY A 119 -4.02 0.78 10.22
C GLY A 119 -4.80 -0.54 10.22
N VAL A 120 -5.98 -0.54 9.60
CA VAL A 120 -6.79 -1.76 9.45
C VAL A 120 -6.05 -2.79 8.59
N CYS A 121 -5.44 -2.36 7.49
CA CYS A 121 -4.64 -3.24 6.65
C CYS A 121 -3.49 -3.87 7.41
N GLN A 122 -2.78 -3.07 8.20
CA GLN A 122 -1.65 -3.56 9.00
C GLN A 122 -2.10 -4.59 10.04
N MET A 123 -3.20 -4.34 10.71
CA MET A 123 -3.75 -5.29 11.69
C MET A 123 -4.18 -6.59 11.03
N TRP A 124 -4.84 -6.51 9.89
CA TRP A 124 -5.28 -7.68 9.14
C TRP A 124 -4.09 -8.55 8.72
N ILE A 125 -3.03 -7.91 8.22
CA ILE A 125 -1.78 -8.62 7.87
C ILE A 125 -1.16 -9.26 9.12
N SER A 126 -1.06 -8.52 10.21
CA SER A 126 -0.46 -9.00 11.46
C SER A 126 -1.20 -10.19 12.04
N ARG A 127 -2.50 -10.25 11.85
CA ARG A 127 -3.34 -11.35 12.36
C ARG A 127 -3.41 -12.54 11.41
N GLY A 128 -2.63 -12.55 10.33
CA GLY A 128 -2.56 -13.67 9.41
C GLY A 128 -3.59 -13.66 8.30
N LYS A 129 -4.18 -12.50 8.00
CA LYS A 129 -5.13 -12.34 6.90
C LYS A 129 -6.29 -13.33 6.98
N LYS A 130 -6.86 -13.50 8.16
CA LYS A 130 -7.91 -14.50 8.42
C LYS A 130 -9.23 -14.19 7.74
N GLU A 131 -9.61 -12.91 7.70
CA GLU A 131 -10.83 -12.48 7.03
C GLU A 131 -10.60 -12.42 5.52
N SER A 132 -11.64 -12.72 4.74
CA SER A 132 -11.54 -12.63 3.28
C SER A 132 -11.48 -11.18 2.83
N PRO A 133 -10.95 -10.92 1.62
CA PRO A 133 -10.99 -9.56 1.05
C PRO A 133 -12.40 -8.97 1.01
N GLU A 134 -13.41 -9.78 0.73
CA GLU A 134 -14.82 -9.35 0.70
C GLU A 134 -15.29 -8.91 2.08
N GLN A 135 -14.97 -9.68 3.11
CA GLN A 135 -15.31 -9.33 4.49
C GLN A 135 -14.65 -8.01 4.91
N MET A 136 -13.39 -7.82 4.53
CA MET A 136 -12.67 -6.59 4.84
C MET A 136 -13.25 -5.39 4.11
N ALA A 137 -13.62 -5.56 2.84
CA ALA A 137 -14.26 -4.52 2.07
C ALA A 137 -15.60 -4.11 2.68
N ASP A 138 -16.42 -5.09 3.04
CA ASP A 138 -17.73 -4.83 3.64
C ASP A 138 -17.60 -4.11 4.99
N PHE A 139 -16.62 -4.51 5.80
CA PHE A 139 -16.35 -3.83 7.07
C PHE A 139 -15.94 -2.37 6.83
N LEU A 140 -15.01 -2.12 5.94
CA LEU A 140 -14.51 -0.78 5.67
C LEU A 140 -15.59 0.13 5.11
N LEU A 141 -16.46 -0.41 4.25
CA LEU A 141 -17.60 0.35 3.74
C LEU A 141 -18.59 0.72 4.83
N LYS A 142 -18.82 -0.16 5.80
CA LYS A 142 -19.64 0.16 6.97
C LYS A 142 -19.07 1.32 7.76
N MET A 143 -17.75 1.36 7.90
CA MET A 143 -17.10 2.44 8.66
C MET A 143 -17.10 3.76 7.90
N LEU A 144 -17.10 3.72 6.57
CA LEU A 144 -17.09 4.92 5.73
C LEU A 144 -18.49 5.52 5.52
N TYR A 145 -19.51 4.69 5.55
CA TYR A 145 -20.90 5.08 5.33
C TYR A 145 -21.76 4.73 6.53
#